data_c6ee3f31238a3fb9fd4476c08d384433
#
_entry.id   c6ee3f31238a3fb9fd4476c08d384433
#
_cell.length_a   1.000
_cell.length_b   1.000
_cell.length_c   1.000
_cell.angle_alpha   90.00
_cell.angle_beta   90.00
_cell.angle_gamma   90.00
#
_symmetry.space_group_name_H-M   'P 1'
#
loop_
_entity.id
_entity.type
_entity.pdbx_description
1 polymer ?
#
loop_
_entity_poly.entity_id
_entity_poly.type
_entity_poly.pdbx_seq_one_letter_code
_entity_poly.pdbx_strand_id
1 'polypeptide(L)'
;MSTICNSNTQPLCSLLGGAEGAVVGLASDHAGFALKQFVKHYLDEHGYVYKDYGTYSEASCDYSDFGHALACGMEQGEVYPGIAICGSGEGIAMTLNKHQDIRAGLCWIPEIAHLIRQHNNANVLVMPGRFIDEATARAIMDEYFATPFEGGRHQARINKMPLQ
;
A
#
# COMPACT_ATOMS: atom_id res chain seq x y z
N MET A 1 19.91 -12.38 17.45
CA MET A 1 20.53 -12.29 16.11
C MET A 1 20.21 -10.93 15.55
N SER A 2 21.22 -10.10 15.37
CA SER A 2 21.09 -8.72 14.89
C SER A 2 20.65 -8.73 13.42
N THR A 3 19.42 -8.30 13.14
CA THR A 3 18.95 -8.10 11.77
C THR A 3 19.61 -6.80 11.28
N ILE A 4 20.64 -6.97 10.47
CA ILE A 4 21.38 -5.87 9.84
C ILE A 4 20.40 -5.15 8.92
N CYS A 5 20.05 -3.92 9.24
CA CYS A 5 19.35 -3.02 8.34
C CYS A 5 20.26 -2.80 7.12
N ASN A 6 19.95 -3.43 6.01
CA ASN A 6 20.74 -3.32 4.79
C ASN A 6 20.57 -1.89 4.28
N SER A 7 21.63 -1.22 3.87
CA SER A 7 21.66 0.18 3.45
C SER A 7 20.73 0.55 2.26
N ASN A 8 20.11 -0.45 1.62
CA ASN A 8 19.11 -0.29 0.57
C ASN A 8 17.65 -0.30 1.07
N THR A 9 17.41 -0.41 2.40
CA THR A 9 16.06 -0.45 2.99
C THR A 9 15.59 0.91 3.54
N GLN A 10 16.34 1.98 3.30
CA GLN A 10 16.01 3.33 3.77
C GLN A 10 14.59 3.85 3.43
N PRO A 11 14.00 3.57 2.25
CA PRO A 11 12.70 4.12 1.91
C PRO A 11 11.59 3.71 2.88
N LEU A 12 11.47 2.42 3.20
CA LEU A 12 10.45 1.95 4.14
C LEU A 12 10.70 2.47 5.57
N CYS A 13 11.98 2.57 5.96
CA CYS A 13 12.37 3.12 7.24
C CYS A 13 11.93 4.58 7.39
N SER A 14 11.95 5.38 6.31
CA SER A 14 11.45 6.76 6.32
C SER A 14 9.92 6.83 6.43
N LEU A 15 9.19 5.95 5.75
CA LEU A 15 7.73 5.85 5.82
C LEU A 15 7.23 5.42 7.20
N LEU A 16 7.97 4.54 7.85
CA LEU A 16 7.60 3.93 9.13
C LEU A 16 8.24 4.64 10.34
N GLY A 17 8.93 5.76 10.12
CA GLY A 17 9.61 6.47 11.19
C GLY A 17 10.70 5.65 11.89
N GLY A 18 11.31 4.68 11.18
CA GLY A 18 12.35 3.81 11.72
C GLY A 18 11.83 2.67 12.62
N ALA A 19 10.54 2.35 12.56
CA ALA A 19 9.97 1.24 13.34
C ALA A 19 10.56 -0.10 12.87
N GLU A 20 11.43 -0.69 13.69
CA GLU A 20 11.90 -2.06 13.49
C GLU A 20 10.70 -3.02 13.57
N GLY A 21 10.56 -3.89 12.58
CA GLY A 21 9.53 -4.93 12.56
C GLY A 21 8.19 -4.55 11.93
N ALA A 22 8.11 -3.43 11.22
CA ALA A 22 6.90 -3.12 10.47
C ALA A 22 6.58 -4.17 9.41
N VAL A 23 5.30 -4.54 9.32
CA VAL A 23 4.79 -5.58 8.42
C VAL A 23 3.90 -4.92 7.37
N VAL A 24 4.21 -5.06 6.08
CA VAL A 24 3.38 -4.56 4.98
C VAL A 24 2.15 -5.44 4.82
N GLY A 25 0.95 -4.84 4.78
CA GLY A 25 -0.28 -5.56 4.47
C GLY A 25 -0.51 -5.68 2.98
N LEU A 26 -0.89 -6.85 2.47
CA LEU A 26 -1.20 -7.08 1.05
C LEU A 26 -2.62 -7.58 0.88
N ALA A 27 -3.34 -7.06 -0.13
CA ALA A 27 -4.63 -7.59 -0.55
C ALA A 27 -4.83 -7.44 -2.06
N SER A 28 -5.52 -8.39 -2.67
CA SER A 28 -5.99 -8.24 -4.04
C SER A 28 -7.27 -9.04 -4.29
N ASP A 29 -7.98 -8.72 -5.37
CA ASP A 29 -8.92 -9.65 -5.99
C ASP A 29 -8.20 -10.56 -7.00
N HIS A 30 -8.96 -11.39 -7.72
CA HIS A 30 -8.44 -12.29 -8.74
C HIS A 30 -7.75 -11.55 -9.90
N ALA A 31 -8.22 -10.35 -10.27
CA ALA A 31 -7.63 -9.56 -11.34
C ALA A 31 -6.32 -8.88 -10.94
N GLY A 32 -6.11 -8.67 -9.64
CA GLY A 32 -4.85 -8.16 -9.07
C GLY A 32 -3.88 -9.25 -8.63
N PHE A 33 -4.27 -10.53 -8.69
CA PHE A 33 -3.49 -11.62 -8.11
C PHE A 33 -2.08 -11.74 -8.71
N ALA A 34 -1.95 -11.71 -10.03
CA ALA A 34 -0.65 -11.82 -10.69
C ALA A 34 0.29 -10.67 -10.29
N LEU A 35 -0.21 -9.44 -10.30
CA LEU A 35 0.60 -8.28 -9.88
C LEU A 35 0.96 -8.36 -8.37
N LYS A 36 0.09 -8.93 -7.53
CA LYS A 36 0.40 -9.15 -6.11
C LYS A 36 1.55 -10.14 -5.93
N GLN A 37 1.69 -11.19 -6.79
CA GLN A 37 2.86 -12.07 -6.71
C GLN A 37 4.15 -11.31 -7.03
N PHE A 38 4.13 -10.41 -8.02
CA PHE A 38 5.26 -9.53 -8.31
C PHE A 38 5.58 -8.61 -7.11
N VAL A 39 4.55 -8.02 -6.48
CA VAL A 39 4.73 -7.19 -5.27
C VAL A 39 5.39 -7.97 -4.13
N LYS A 40 4.99 -9.22 -3.89
CA LYS A 40 5.67 -10.09 -2.90
C LYS A 40 7.15 -10.26 -3.21
N HIS A 41 7.47 -10.55 -4.48
CA HIS A 41 8.86 -10.68 -4.91
C HIS A 41 9.65 -9.38 -4.69
N TYR A 42 9.06 -8.23 -5.04
CA TYR A 42 9.67 -6.93 -4.76
C TYR A 42 9.95 -6.71 -3.26
N LEU A 43 8.99 -7.06 -2.39
CA LEU A 43 9.16 -6.92 -0.94
C LEU A 43 10.24 -7.87 -0.40
N ASP A 44 10.30 -9.11 -0.90
CA ASP A 44 11.33 -10.09 -0.54
C ASP A 44 12.73 -9.59 -0.95
N GLU A 45 12.90 -9.05 -2.17
CA GLU A 45 14.15 -8.45 -2.67
C GLU A 45 14.64 -7.31 -1.76
N HIS A 46 13.72 -6.55 -1.15
CA HIS A 46 14.04 -5.42 -0.27
C HIS A 46 14.09 -5.80 1.22
N GLY A 47 13.88 -7.08 1.55
CA GLY A 47 13.92 -7.58 2.93
C GLY A 47 12.73 -7.12 3.80
N TYR A 48 11.60 -6.79 3.18
CA TYR A 48 10.40 -6.38 3.88
C TYR A 48 9.56 -7.58 4.31
N VAL A 49 9.07 -7.56 5.54
CA VAL A 49 8.10 -8.54 6.03
C VAL A 49 6.71 -8.12 5.60
N TYR A 50 5.88 -9.06 5.17
CA TYR A 50 4.50 -8.77 4.79
C TYR A 50 3.51 -9.82 5.28
N LYS A 51 2.25 -9.43 5.39
CA LYS A 51 1.09 -10.29 5.66
C LYS A 51 0.09 -10.17 4.51
N ASP A 52 -0.24 -11.31 3.90
CA ASP A 52 -1.18 -11.40 2.78
C ASP A 52 -2.59 -11.75 3.28
N TYR A 53 -3.54 -10.87 3.03
CA TYR A 53 -4.96 -11.03 3.38
C TYR A 53 -5.80 -11.66 2.25
N GLY A 54 -5.18 -12.08 1.14
CA GLY A 54 -5.84 -12.70 0.00
C GLY A 54 -5.97 -11.74 -1.20
N THR A 55 -6.56 -12.18 -2.35
CA THR A 55 -6.92 -13.58 -2.61
C THR A 55 -5.67 -14.45 -2.81
N TYR A 56 -5.86 -15.77 -2.80
CA TYR A 56 -4.75 -16.74 -2.96
C TYR A 56 -4.81 -17.51 -4.29
N SER A 57 -5.69 -17.08 -5.21
CA SER A 57 -5.85 -17.71 -6.53
C SER A 57 -6.44 -16.71 -7.55
N GLU A 58 -6.47 -17.13 -8.80
CA GLU A 58 -7.11 -16.39 -9.90
C GLU A 58 -8.61 -16.68 -10.04
N ALA A 59 -9.19 -17.48 -9.13
CA ALA A 59 -10.64 -17.73 -9.11
C ALA A 59 -11.39 -16.43 -8.80
N SER A 60 -12.49 -16.19 -9.51
CA SER A 60 -13.30 -14.97 -9.35
C SER A 60 -13.71 -14.76 -7.89
N CYS A 61 -13.49 -13.56 -7.39
CA CYS A 61 -13.78 -13.16 -6.01
C CYS A 61 -14.03 -11.66 -5.92
N ASP A 62 -14.57 -11.20 -4.80
CA ASP A 62 -14.94 -9.82 -4.60
C ASP A 62 -13.79 -9.04 -3.93
N TYR A 63 -13.34 -7.96 -4.60
CA TYR A 63 -12.28 -7.07 -4.10
C TYR A 63 -12.61 -6.49 -2.72
N SER A 64 -13.90 -6.28 -2.41
CA SER A 64 -14.35 -5.69 -1.16
C SER A 64 -14.02 -6.56 0.05
N ASP A 65 -14.10 -7.88 -0.05
CA ASP A 65 -13.80 -8.78 1.06
C ASP A 65 -12.34 -8.63 1.49
N PHE A 66 -11.43 -8.59 0.53
CA PHE A 66 -9.99 -8.44 0.79
C PHE A 66 -9.60 -7.01 1.17
N GLY A 67 -10.28 -6.00 0.61
CA GLY A 67 -10.09 -4.61 1.00
C GLY A 67 -10.45 -4.38 2.46
N HIS A 68 -11.61 -4.90 2.91
CA HIS A 68 -12.00 -4.82 4.32
C HIS A 68 -11.06 -5.61 5.23
N ALA A 69 -10.62 -6.81 4.82
CA ALA A 69 -9.69 -7.61 5.62
C ALA A 69 -8.36 -6.87 5.85
N LEU A 70 -7.80 -6.23 4.81
CA LEU A 70 -6.59 -5.41 4.93
C LEU A 70 -6.81 -4.20 5.85
N ALA A 71 -7.91 -3.46 5.65
CA ALA A 71 -8.22 -2.29 6.47
C ALA A 71 -8.37 -2.65 7.94
N CYS A 72 -9.09 -3.73 8.27
CA CYS A 72 -9.23 -4.23 9.63
C CYS A 72 -7.87 -4.60 10.26
N GLY A 73 -6.98 -5.25 9.49
CA GLY A 73 -5.63 -5.57 9.97
C GLY A 73 -4.79 -4.32 10.28
N MET A 74 -4.96 -3.26 9.46
CA MET A 74 -4.31 -1.97 9.71
C MET A 74 -4.89 -1.26 10.94
N GLU A 75 -6.21 -1.22 11.09
CA GLU A 75 -6.89 -0.62 12.26
C GLU A 75 -6.55 -1.34 13.57
N GLN A 76 -6.27 -2.64 13.51
CA GLN A 76 -5.82 -3.44 14.66
C GLN A 76 -4.31 -3.30 14.93
N GLY A 77 -3.58 -2.58 14.08
CA GLY A 77 -2.13 -2.40 14.21
C GLY A 77 -1.30 -3.62 13.84
N GLU A 78 -1.88 -4.59 13.13
CA GLU A 78 -1.17 -5.80 12.68
C GLU A 78 -0.20 -5.51 11.54
N VAL A 79 -0.56 -4.58 10.65
CA VAL A 79 0.21 -4.24 9.44
C VAL A 79 0.21 -2.74 9.18
N TYR A 80 1.29 -2.25 8.60
CA TYR A 80 1.46 -0.88 8.08
C TYR A 80 2.74 -0.79 7.23
N PRO A 81 2.70 -0.14 6.05
CA PRO A 81 1.54 0.32 5.30
C PRO A 81 0.80 -0.83 4.61
N GLY A 82 -0.27 -0.49 3.86
CA GLY A 82 -0.98 -1.43 3.00
C GLY A 82 -0.63 -1.27 1.52
N ILE A 83 -0.71 -2.37 0.77
CA ILE A 83 -0.73 -2.38 -0.71
C ILE A 83 -1.94 -3.20 -1.15
N ALA A 84 -2.77 -2.64 -2.03
CA ALA A 84 -3.98 -3.29 -2.50
C ALA A 84 -4.09 -3.20 -4.02
N ILE A 85 -4.60 -4.25 -4.65
CA ILE A 85 -4.65 -4.38 -6.11
C ILE A 85 -5.99 -4.99 -6.53
N CYS A 86 -6.68 -4.38 -7.48
CA CYS A 86 -7.76 -5.04 -8.20
C CYS A 86 -7.65 -4.71 -9.70
N GLY A 87 -8.59 -5.13 -10.52
CA GLY A 87 -8.48 -4.95 -11.97
C GLY A 87 -8.18 -3.51 -12.39
N SER A 88 -9.02 -2.55 -11.98
CA SER A 88 -8.81 -1.10 -12.21
C SER A 88 -8.18 -0.38 -11.02
N GLY A 89 -8.14 -1.01 -9.85
CA GLY A 89 -7.77 -0.38 -8.58
C GLY A 89 -8.89 0.42 -7.91
N GLU A 90 -9.91 0.83 -8.67
CA GLU A 90 -10.97 1.73 -8.18
C GLU A 90 -11.83 1.10 -7.07
N GLY A 91 -12.37 -0.09 -7.31
CA GLY A 91 -13.29 -0.73 -6.36
C GLY A 91 -12.66 -1.00 -5.01
N ILE A 92 -11.41 -1.52 -4.98
CA ILE A 92 -10.72 -1.78 -3.74
C ILE A 92 -10.31 -0.47 -3.03
N ALA A 93 -9.96 0.59 -3.79
CA ALA A 93 -9.68 1.91 -3.23
C ALA A 93 -10.93 2.51 -2.56
N MET A 94 -12.09 2.44 -3.23
CA MET A 94 -13.36 2.90 -2.65
C MET A 94 -13.73 2.14 -1.38
N THR A 95 -13.51 0.82 -1.36
CA THR A 95 -13.75 -0.04 -0.19
C THR A 95 -12.87 0.37 0.99
N LEU A 96 -11.57 0.46 0.76
CA LEU A 96 -10.57 0.85 1.76
C LEU A 96 -10.88 2.22 2.36
N ASN A 97 -11.25 3.21 1.55
CA ASN A 97 -11.55 4.56 2.00
C ASN A 97 -12.91 4.70 2.74
N LYS A 98 -13.67 3.60 2.93
CA LYS A 98 -14.80 3.58 3.88
C LYS A 98 -14.35 3.47 5.34
N HIS A 99 -13.12 3.03 5.58
CA HIS A 99 -12.52 2.96 6.90
C HIS A 99 -11.90 4.31 7.26
N GLN A 100 -12.24 4.84 8.45
CA GLN A 100 -11.91 6.23 8.86
C GLN A 100 -10.39 6.50 8.91
N ASP A 101 -9.60 5.50 9.28
CA ASP A 101 -8.15 5.64 9.43
C ASP A 101 -7.38 5.28 8.16
N ILE A 102 -8.08 4.89 7.09
CA ILE A 102 -7.48 4.52 5.82
C ILE A 102 -7.49 5.69 4.84
N ARG A 103 -6.34 5.95 4.25
CA ARG A 103 -6.14 6.86 3.12
C ARG A 103 -5.50 6.08 1.99
N ALA A 104 -6.35 5.43 1.20
CA ALA A 104 -5.94 4.63 0.05
C ALA A 104 -5.88 5.50 -1.21
N GLY A 105 -4.70 5.55 -1.84
CA GLY A 105 -4.47 6.30 -3.06
C GLY A 105 -4.23 5.37 -4.25
N LEU A 106 -5.04 5.54 -5.31
CA LEU A 106 -4.88 4.83 -6.57
C LEU A 106 -3.76 5.46 -7.41
N CYS A 107 -2.75 4.65 -7.76
CA CYS A 107 -1.58 5.08 -8.52
C CYS A 107 -1.40 4.21 -9.76
N TRP A 108 -1.25 4.85 -10.92
CA TRP A 108 -0.98 4.21 -12.21
C TRP A 108 0.30 4.74 -12.87
N ILE A 109 0.94 5.74 -12.26
CA ILE A 109 2.25 6.29 -12.61
C ILE A 109 3.01 6.68 -11.33
N PRO A 110 4.35 6.72 -11.35
CA PRO A 110 5.15 7.04 -10.17
C PRO A 110 4.88 8.43 -9.58
N GLU A 111 4.60 9.43 -10.42
CA GLU A 111 4.33 10.81 -9.96
C GLU A 111 3.11 10.89 -9.06
N ILE A 112 2.08 10.08 -9.30
CA ILE A 112 0.90 10.01 -8.41
C ILE A 112 1.28 9.36 -7.08
N ALA A 113 2.12 8.31 -7.10
CA ALA A 113 2.60 7.67 -5.88
C ALA A 113 3.40 8.65 -5.01
N HIS A 114 4.24 9.47 -5.63
CA HIS A 114 4.92 10.57 -4.95
C HIS A 114 3.93 11.53 -4.28
N LEU A 115 2.96 12.03 -5.04
CA LEU A 115 2.01 13.04 -4.57
C LEU A 115 1.08 12.54 -3.46
N ILE A 116 0.58 11.29 -3.53
CA ILE A 116 -0.28 10.76 -2.47
C ILE A 116 0.47 10.59 -1.13
N ARG A 117 1.78 10.34 -1.20
CA ARG A 117 2.63 10.33 0.00
C ARG A 117 2.89 11.74 0.49
N GLN A 118 3.43 12.60 -0.39
CA GLN A 118 3.86 13.95 -0.04
C GLN A 118 2.70 14.80 0.49
N HIS A 119 1.53 14.75 -0.14
CA HIS A 119 0.40 15.61 0.17
C HIS A 119 -0.68 14.97 1.05
N ASN A 120 -0.96 13.69 0.88
CA ASN A 120 -2.09 13.02 1.52
C ASN A 120 -1.68 12.07 2.64
N ASN A 121 -0.39 11.84 2.84
CA ASN A 121 0.13 10.84 3.78
C ASN A 121 -0.63 9.51 3.63
N ALA A 122 -0.84 9.08 2.37
CA ALA A 122 -1.57 7.85 2.08
C ALA A 122 -0.89 6.67 2.77
N ASN A 123 -1.68 5.87 3.49
CA ASN A 123 -1.19 4.69 4.20
C ASN A 123 -1.51 3.39 3.47
N VAL A 124 -2.26 3.46 2.35
CA VAL A 124 -2.44 2.33 1.43
C VAL A 124 -2.14 2.79 0.00
N LEU A 125 -1.22 2.09 -0.65
CA LEU A 125 -0.97 2.18 -2.08
C LEU A 125 -1.95 1.26 -2.80
N VAL A 126 -2.71 1.79 -3.76
CA VAL A 126 -3.56 0.98 -4.63
C VAL A 126 -3.05 1.02 -6.06
N MET A 127 -2.98 -0.14 -6.71
CA MET A 127 -2.51 -0.26 -8.09
C MET A 127 -3.53 -0.97 -8.99
N PRO A 128 -3.67 -0.54 -10.27
CA PRO A 128 -4.59 -1.14 -11.23
C PRO A 128 -3.95 -2.32 -11.96
N GLY A 129 -4.19 -3.55 -11.49
CA GLY A 129 -3.50 -4.76 -11.95
C GLY A 129 -3.61 -5.08 -13.44
N ARG A 130 -4.63 -4.54 -14.14
CA ARG A 130 -4.83 -4.75 -15.59
C ARG A 130 -4.28 -3.62 -16.46
N PHE A 131 -3.80 -2.53 -15.87
CA PHE A 131 -3.48 -1.28 -16.60
C PHE A 131 -2.03 -0.84 -16.44
N ILE A 132 -1.24 -1.54 -15.64
CA ILE A 132 0.19 -1.27 -15.49
C ILE A 132 0.99 -2.57 -15.62
N ASP A 133 2.22 -2.46 -16.08
CA ASP A 133 3.19 -3.55 -16.10
C ASP A 133 4.03 -3.59 -14.79
N GLU A 134 4.83 -4.63 -14.64
CA GLU A 134 5.68 -4.83 -13.47
C GLU A 134 6.75 -3.73 -13.31
N ALA A 135 7.27 -3.20 -14.42
CA ALA A 135 8.26 -2.12 -14.38
C ALA A 135 7.64 -0.83 -13.84
N THR A 136 6.43 -0.49 -14.28
CA THR A 136 5.65 0.64 -13.77
C THR A 136 5.28 0.43 -12.30
N ALA A 137 4.83 -0.78 -11.92
CA ALA A 137 4.52 -1.10 -10.52
C ALA A 137 5.74 -0.96 -9.61
N ARG A 138 6.93 -1.39 -10.06
CA ARG A 138 8.19 -1.20 -9.33
C ARG A 138 8.46 0.27 -9.10
N ALA A 139 8.43 1.09 -10.15
CA ALA A 139 8.68 2.53 -10.04
C ALA A 139 7.66 3.23 -9.13
N ILE A 140 6.38 2.82 -9.15
CA ILE A 140 5.34 3.30 -8.24
C ILE A 140 5.68 2.96 -6.79
N MET A 141 6.10 1.73 -6.50
CA MET A 141 6.47 1.30 -5.16
C MET A 141 7.72 2.03 -4.66
N ASP A 142 8.73 2.19 -5.53
CA ASP A 142 9.95 2.92 -5.20
C ASP A 142 9.62 4.36 -4.75
N GLU A 143 8.77 5.08 -5.49
CA GLU A 143 8.32 6.43 -5.13
C GLU A 143 7.47 6.45 -3.86
N TYR A 144 6.54 5.50 -3.72
CA TYR A 144 5.67 5.42 -2.55
C TYR A 144 6.46 5.24 -1.26
N PHE A 145 7.44 4.34 -1.26
CA PHE A 145 8.25 4.07 -0.07
C PHE A 145 9.32 5.13 0.21
N ALA A 146 9.83 5.80 -0.83
CA ALA A 146 10.86 6.83 -0.70
C ALA A 146 10.31 8.19 -0.23
N THR A 147 9.04 8.51 -0.53
CA THR A 147 8.51 9.86 -0.35
C THR A 147 8.01 10.11 1.06
N PRO A 148 8.58 11.08 1.81
CA PRO A 148 8.07 11.49 3.11
C PRO A 148 6.82 12.37 2.96
N PHE A 149 6.03 12.45 4.04
CA PHE A 149 4.91 13.39 4.13
C PHE A 149 5.43 14.83 4.36
N GLU A 150 4.94 15.79 3.59
CA GLU A 150 5.36 17.20 3.68
C GLU A 150 4.78 17.90 4.93
N GLY A 151 3.63 17.45 5.43
CA GLY A 151 2.99 18.08 6.59
C GLY A 151 2.35 19.45 6.29
N GLY A 152 2.49 20.39 7.21
CA GLY A 152 2.05 21.76 7.05
C GLY A 152 0.58 21.90 6.64
N ARG A 153 0.31 22.64 5.57
CA ARG A 153 -1.05 22.86 5.01
C ARG A 153 -1.79 21.58 4.65
N HIS A 154 -1.04 20.51 4.32
CA HIS A 154 -1.62 19.22 3.95
C HIS A 154 -2.21 18.52 5.17
N GLN A 155 -1.58 18.62 6.34
CA GLN A 155 -2.11 18.04 7.57
C GLN A 155 -3.48 18.62 7.93
N ALA A 156 -3.69 19.93 7.77
CA ALA A 156 -4.98 20.56 8.04
C ALA A 156 -6.11 20.04 7.12
N ARG A 157 -5.77 19.64 5.88
CA ARG A 157 -6.71 19.04 4.94
C ARG A 157 -7.01 17.58 5.29
N ILE A 158 -5.98 16.81 5.66
CA ILE A 158 -6.13 15.41 6.08
C ILE A 158 -7.04 15.31 7.32
N ASN A 159 -6.90 16.23 8.28
CA ASN A 159 -7.72 16.26 9.50
C ASN A 159 -9.23 16.46 9.23
N LYS A 160 -9.59 16.87 8.03
CA LYS A 160 -10.99 17.06 7.59
C LYS A 160 -11.54 15.89 6.75
N MET A 161 -10.73 14.88 6.44
CA MET A 161 -11.19 13.71 5.68
C MET A 161 -12.13 12.79 6.46
N PRO A 162 -11.87 12.50 7.77
CA PRO A 162 -12.78 11.66 8.54
C PRO A 162 -14.15 12.33 8.70
N LEU A 163 -15.21 11.51 8.71
CA LEU A 163 -16.57 11.97 9.02
C LEU A 163 -16.61 12.47 10.47
N GLN A 164 -17.27 13.60 10.67
CA GLN A 164 -17.49 14.22 11.99
C GLN A 164 -18.83 13.83 12.57
#